data_75e1fc49caa66d700e50cbb5878a9189
#
_entry.id   75e1fc49caa66d700e50cbb5878a9189
#
_cell.length_a   1.000
_cell.length_b   1.000
_cell.length_c   1.000
_cell.angle_alpha   90.00
_cell.angle_beta   90.00
_cell.angle_gamma   90.00
#
_symmetry.space_group_name_H-M   'P 1'
#
loop_
_entity.id
_entity.type
_entity.pdbx_description
1 polymer ?
#
loop_
_entity_poly.entity_id
_entity_poly.type
_entity_poly.pdbx_seq_one_letter_code
_entity_poly.pdbx_strand_id
1 'polypeptide(L)'
;MTDTLIEARGLSAGYGKMAVVRDVDIRVDAGEVVALIGANGAGKTTTLLTLAGELPPIDGEVRFLGEPTRAPMHARCRNGLGYVTEERSVIMNMSVADNLKLAAVAPAIAFEYFPALEDIMDRKAGLCSGGEQQMLSLARALGRHPKVLLADELSLGLAPIIVTNLLQAVRAAAQERGVGVLLVEQHVRQALKFADRVYLMERGRIALSGTSGEVVGQLDKIEAAYLSTGE
;
A
#
# COMPACT_ATOMS: atom_id res chain seq x y z
N MET A 1 -10.00 -13.74 -17.83
CA MET A 1 -9.23 -14.23 -16.67
C MET A 1 -8.53 -13.00 -16.12
N THR A 2 -8.80 -12.61 -14.89
CA THR A 2 -8.12 -11.50 -14.23
C THR A 2 -6.69 -11.93 -13.93
N ASP A 3 -5.70 -11.15 -14.38
CA ASP A 3 -4.30 -11.46 -14.14
C ASP A 3 -3.94 -11.09 -12.69
N THR A 4 -3.75 -12.10 -11.83
CA THR A 4 -3.28 -11.89 -10.46
C THR A 4 -1.83 -11.44 -10.48
N LEU A 5 -1.57 -10.25 -9.95
CA LEU A 5 -0.26 -9.61 -9.98
C LEU A 5 0.59 -9.91 -8.74
N ILE A 6 -0.04 -9.99 -7.57
CA ILE A 6 0.63 -10.39 -6.33
C ILE A 6 -0.31 -11.21 -5.47
N GLU A 7 0.21 -12.27 -4.85
CA GLU A 7 -0.59 -13.21 -4.08
C GLU A 7 0.23 -13.80 -2.93
N ALA A 8 -0.41 -13.97 -1.79
CA ALA A 8 0.02 -14.80 -0.68
C ALA A 8 -0.90 -16.03 -0.59
N ARG A 9 -0.34 -17.21 -0.45
CA ARG A 9 -1.07 -18.48 -0.25
C ARG A 9 -0.60 -19.17 1.02
N GLY A 10 -1.50 -19.35 2.00
CA GLY A 10 -1.21 -19.97 3.28
C GLY A 10 -0.05 -19.29 4.01
N LEU A 11 0.13 -17.97 3.81
CA LEU A 11 1.30 -17.24 4.24
C LEU A 11 1.42 -17.19 5.75
N SER A 12 2.55 -17.65 6.28
CA SER A 12 2.99 -17.40 7.65
C SER A 12 4.28 -16.60 7.63
N ALA A 13 4.31 -15.50 8.38
CA ALA A 13 5.41 -14.55 8.37
C ALA A 13 5.63 -13.93 9.76
N GLY A 14 6.84 -13.41 9.99
CA GLY A 14 7.20 -12.80 11.27
C GLY A 14 8.69 -12.56 11.40
N TYR A 15 9.16 -12.42 12.63
CA TYR A 15 10.54 -12.06 12.94
C TYR A 15 11.25 -13.24 13.59
N GLY A 16 12.32 -13.70 12.97
CA GLY A 16 13.04 -14.89 13.39
C GLY A 16 12.13 -16.14 13.32
N LYS A 17 11.90 -16.79 14.47
CA LYS A 17 10.99 -17.95 14.57
C LYS A 17 9.58 -17.60 15.05
N MET A 18 9.33 -16.33 15.37
CA MET A 18 8.04 -15.89 15.89
C MET A 18 7.13 -15.50 14.73
N ALA A 19 6.12 -16.32 14.45
CA ALA A 19 5.11 -16.01 13.46
C ALA A 19 4.11 -14.98 14.02
N VAL A 20 4.06 -13.81 13.38
CA VAL A 20 3.09 -12.72 13.62
C VAL A 20 1.84 -12.94 12.75
N VAL A 21 2.06 -13.40 11.53
CA VAL A 21 1.02 -13.70 10.54
C VAL A 21 0.97 -15.19 10.32
N ARG A 22 -0.22 -15.76 10.22
CA ARG A 22 -0.44 -17.21 10.08
C ARG A 22 -1.56 -17.52 9.11
N ASP A 23 -1.25 -18.37 8.12
CA ASP A 23 -2.22 -18.94 7.19
C ASP A 23 -3.08 -17.86 6.49
N VAL A 24 -2.39 -16.89 5.87
CA VAL A 24 -3.01 -15.74 5.23
C VAL A 24 -3.04 -15.94 3.72
N ASP A 25 -4.25 -15.85 3.15
CA ASP A 25 -4.50 -15.80 1.72
C ASP A 25 -4.93 -14.40 1.32
N ILE A 26 -4.12 -13.74 0.49
CA ILE A 26 -4.41 -12.42 -0.09
C ILE A 26 -4.00 -12.45 -1.55
N ARG A 27 -4.82 -11.86 -2.42
CA ARG A 27 -4.47 -11.64 -3.82
C ARG A 27 -4.85 -10.24 -4.27
N VAL A 28 -4.12 -9.73 -5.25
CA VAL A 28 -4.40 -8.45 -5.92
C VAL A 28 -4.30 -8.67 -7.41
N ASP A 29 -5.37 -8.36 -8.11
CA ASP A 29 -5.47 -8.50 -9.56
C ASP A 29 -5.11 -7.18 -10.27
N ALA A 30 -4.86 -7.24 -11.59
CA ALA A 30 -4.57 -6.05 -12.39
C ALA A 30 -5.75 -5.08 -12.36
N GLY A 31 -5.46 -3.79 -12.12
CA GLY A 31 -6.47 -2.72 -12.07
C GLY A 31 -7.35 -2.72 -10.82
N GLU A 32 -7.04 -3.57 -9.85
CA GLU A 32 -7.78 -3.70 -8.59
C GLU A 32 -7.12 -2.91 -7.46
N VAL A 33 -7.93 -2.26 -6.64
CA VAL A 33 -7.51 -1.70 -5.35
C VAL A 33 -8.04 -2.60 -4.23
N VAL A 34 -7.14 -3.26 -3.54
CA VAL A 34 -7.43 -4.14 -2.39
C VAL A 34 -7.02 -3.44 -1.12
N ALA A 35 -7.89 -3.38 -0.12
CA ALA A 35 -7.55 -2.87 1.20
C ALA A 35 -7.30 -4.00 2.20
N LEU A 36 -6.19 -3.92 2.93
CA LEU A 36 -5.90 -4.74 4.10
C LEU A 36 -6.10 -3.87 5.34
N ILE A 37 -7.20 -4.09 6.04
CA ILE A 37 -7.59 -3.34 7.23
C ILE A 37 -7.41 -4.17 8.49
N GLY A 38 -7.16 -3.52 9.61
CA GLY A 38 -6.96 -4.20 10.90
C GLY A 38 -6.42 -3.25 11.95
N ALA A 39 -6.59 -3.58 13.22
CA ALA A 39 -6.04 -2.81 14.33
C ALA A 39 -4.50 -2.77 14.29
N ASN A 40 -3.89 -1.88 15.09
CA ASN A 40 -2.44 -1.87 15.26
C ASN A 40 -1.97 -3.20 15.85
N GLY A 41 -0.87 -3.73 15.31
CA GLY A 41 -0.36 -5.03 15.72
C GLY A 41 -1.09 -6.24 15.13
N ALA A 42 -2.11 -6.05 14.26
CA ALA A 42 -2.82 -7.16 13.63
C ALA A 42 -1.96 -7.98 12.65
N GLY A 43 -0.80 -7.46 12.20
CA GLY A 43 0.10 -8.14 11.26
C GLY A 43 0.13 -7.53 9.85
N LYS A 44 -0.56 -6.40 9.61
CA LYS A 44 -0.68 -5.75 8.29
C LYS A 44 0.69 -5.43 7.67
N THR A 45 1.52 -4.66 8.37
CA THR A 45 2.86 -4.29 7.90
C THR A 45 3.76 -5.52 7.70
N THR A 46 3.68 -6.53 8.58
CA THR A 46 4.42 -7.79 8.42
C THR A 46 4.01 -8.51 7.12
N THR A 47 2.73 -8.57 6.82
CA THR A 47 2.20 -9.13 5.57
C THR A 47 2.73 -8.34 4.37
N LEU A 48 2.64 -7.01 4.43
CA LEU A 48 3.10 -6.11 3.36
C LEU A 48 4.61 -6.28 3.09
N LEU A 49 5.45 -6.29 4.15
CA LEU A 49 6.90 -6.49 4.05
C LEU A 49 7.24 -7.85 3.44
N THR A 50 6.46 -8.89 3.75
CA THR A 50 6.68 -10.23 3.18
C THR A 50 6.29 -10.27 1.70
N LEU A 51 5.17 -9.66 1.33
CA LEU A 51 4.76 -9.48 -0.07
C LEU A 51 5.76 -8.60 -0.84
N ALA A 52 6.37 -7.61 -0.20
CA ALA A 52 7.42 -6.80 -0.80
C ALA A 52 8.74 -7.57 -0.99
N GLY A 53 9.00 -8.61 -0.21
CA GLY A 53 10.26 -9.37 -0.23
C GLY A 53 11.34 -8.82 0.71
N GLU A 54 10.94 -8.02 1.69
CA GLU A 54 11.81 -7.56 2.78
C GLU A 54 11.91 -8.60 3.89
N LEU A 55 10.79 -9.26 4.22
CA LEU A 55 10.76 -10.38 5.14
C LEU A 55 10.57 -11.69 4.36
N PRO A 56 11.36 -12.75 4.66
CA PRO A 56 11.10 -14.06 4.09
C PRO A 56 9.85 -14.68 4.72
N PRO A 57 9.06 -15.45 3.97
CA PRO A 57 7.99 -16.25 4.53
C PRO A 57 8.56 -17.34 5.45
N ILE A 58 7.88 -17.60 6.58
CA ILE A 58 8.17 -18.75 7.46
C ILE A 58 7.54 -20.01 6.85
N ASP A 59 6.32 -19.88 6.33
CA ASP A 59 5.57 -20.94 5.63
C ASP A 59 4.66 -20.34 4.58
N GLY A 60 4.15 -21.15 3.66
CA GLY A 60 3.33 -20.71 2.54
C GLY A 60 4.14 -20.15 1.37
N GLU A 61 3.44 -19.51 0.46
CA GLU A 61 4.01 -19.04 -0.81
C GLU A 61 3.63 -17.59 -1.10
N VAL A 62 4.58 -16.81 -1.61
CA VAL A 62 4.33 -15.53 -2.26
C VAL A 62 4.52 -15.69 -3.77
N ARG A 63 3.55 -15.23 -4.54
CA ARG A 63 3.62 -15.16 -6.00
C ARG A 63 3.65 -13.69 -6.45
N PHE A 64 4.48 -13.38 -7.42
CA PHE A 64 4.61 -12.05 -8.01
C PHE A 64 4.58 -12.17 -9.53
N LEU A 65 3.65 -11.45 -10.17
CA LEU A 65 3.40 -11.52 -11.63
C LEU A 65 3.12 -12.95 -12.11
N GLY A 66 2.32 -13.68 -11.33
CA GLY A 66 1.91 -15.06 -11.64
C GLY A 66 2.91 -16.15 -11.24
N GLU A 67 4.15 -15.80 -10.84
CA GLU A 67 5.20 -16.76 -10.52
C GLU A 67 5.53 -16.80 -9.03
N PRO A 68 5.76 -18.00 -8.45
CA PRO A 68 6.27 -18.13 -7.10
C PRO A 68 7.60 -17.40 -6.96
N THR A 69 7.78 -16.66 -5.84
CA THR A 69 8.99 -15.86 -5.69
C THR A 69 9.52 -15.83 -4.27
N ARG A 70 10.86 -15.91 -4.16
CA ARG A 70 11.63 -15.57 -2.96
C ARG A 70 12.58 -14.39 -3.23
N ALA A 71 12.40 -13.70 -4.34
CA ALA A 71 13.23 -12.57 -4.71
C ALA A 71 13.15 -11.47 -3.65
N PRO A 72 14.27 -10.83 -3.30
CA PRO A 72 14.28 -9.72 -2.34
C PRO A 72 13.60 -8.48 -2.95
N MET A 73 13.18 -7.54 -2.08
CA MET A 73 12.43 -6.34 -2.45
C MET A 73 13.04 -5.59 -3.64
N HIS A 74 14.35 -5.35 -3.64
CA HIS A 74 15.02 -4.61 -4.71
C HIS A 74 14.87 -5.28 -6.09
N ALA A 75 14.82 -6.62 -6.15
CA ALA A 75 14.61 -7.36 -7.38
C ALA A 75 13.13 -7.27 -7.83
N ARG A 76 12.17 -7.34 -6.90
CA ARG A 76 10.75 -7.12 -7.20
C ARG A 76 10.51 -5.69 -7.69
N CYS A 77 11.16 -4.68 -7.07
CA CYS A 77 11.07 -3.27 -7.51
C CYS A 77 11.59 -3.07 -8.94
N ARG A 78 12.66 -3.76 -9.34
CA ARG A 78 13.15 -3.73 -10.74
C ARG A 78 12.16 -4.35 -11.73
N ASN A 79 11.30 -5.26 -11.26
CA ASN A 79 10.32 -5.96 -12.08
C ASN A 79 8.90 -5.34 -11.99
N GLY A 80 8.77 -4.15 -11.38
CA GLY A 80 7.52 -3.40 -11.36
C GLY A 80 6.78 -3.39 -10.03
N LEU A 81 7.44 -3.65 -8.91
CA LEU A 81 6.88 -3.38 -7.59
C LEU A 81 7.14 -1.92 -7.20
N GLY A 82 6.10 -1.18 -6.89
CA GLY A 82 6.15 0.09 -6.17
C GLY A 82 5.87 -0.16 -4.67
N TYR A 83 6.60 0.51 -3.80
CA TYR A 83 6.37 0.42 -2.36
C TYR A 83 6.41 1.81 -1.72
N VAL A 84 5.35 2.15 -0.99
CA VAL A 84 5.24 3.39 -0.20
C VAL A 84 5.12 3.00 1.25
N THR A 85 6.08 3.44 2.05
CA THR A 85 6.15 3.17 3.49
C THR A 85 5.37 4.22 4.28
N GLU A 86 4.93 3.88 5.49
CA GLU A 86 4.37 4.81 6.47
C GLU A 86 5.28 6.03 6.70
N GLU A 87 6.60 5.84 6.75
CA GLU A 87 7.60 6.88 7.02
C GLU A 87 7.90 7.81 5.84
N ARG A 88 7.09 7.74 4.77
CA ARG A 88 7.16 8.63 3.59
C ARG A 88 8.44 8.60 2.77
N SER A 89 9.39 7.74 2.98
CA SER A 89 10.61 7.44 2.20
C SER A 89 11.16 8.57 1.30
N VAL A 90 11.11 9.84 1.72
CA VAL A 90 11.65 10.99 1.00
C VAL A 90 12.99 11.41 1.59
N ILE A 91 13.89 11.92 0.75
CA ILE A 91 15.20 12.37 1.19
C ILE A 91 15.10 13.83 1.63
N MET A 92 15.00 14.05 2.94
CA MET A 92 14.66 15.32 3.56
C MET A 92 15.59 16.48 3.18
N ASN A 93 16.90 16.22 2.97
CA ASN A 93 17.89 17.22 2.63
C ASN A 93 17.96 17.58 1.13
N MET A 94 17.25 16.81 0.29
CA MET A 94 17.15 17.06 -1.15
C MET A 94 15.91 17.89 -1.48
N SER A 95 15.96 18.63 -2.60
CA SER A 95 14.77 19.29 -3.16
C SER A 95 13.73 18.27 -3.63
N VAL A 96 12.49 18.71 -3.87
CA VAL A 96 11.46 17.91 -4.51
C VAL A 96 11.93 17.42 -5.87
N ALA A 97 12.53 18.31 -6.67
CA ALA A 97 13.13 18.01 -7.98
C ALA A 97 14.19 16.89 -7.89
N ASP A 98 15.13 17.00 -6.93
CA ASP A 98 16.18 16.00 -6.76
C ASP A 98 15.61 14.65 -6.30
N ASN A 99 14.59 14.66 -5.44
CA ASN A 99 13.89 13.44 -5.03
C ASN A 99 13.24 12.73 -6.23
N LEU A 100 12.59 13.47 -7.14
CA LEU A 100 12.01 12.91 -8.38
C LEU A 100 13.10 12.40 -9.31
N LYS A 101 14.16 13.19 -9.51
CA LYS A 101 15.31 12.81 -10.34
C LYS A 101 15.98 11.52 -9.86
N LEU A 102 16.19 11.38 -8.55
CA LEU A 102 16.76 10.16 -7.95
C LEU A 102 15.88 8.93 -8.18
N ALA A 103 14.57 9.12 -8.18
CA ALA A 103 13.60 8.06 -8.48
C ALA A 103 13.48 7.79 -10.00
N ALA A 104 14.21 8.52 -10.86
CA ALA A 104 14.09 8.49 -12.32
C ALA A 104 12.65 8.78 -12.80
N VAL A 105 11.97 9.71 -12.14
CA VAL A 105 10.62 10.18 -12.48
C VAL A 105 10.71 11.56 -13.11
N ALA A 106 10.17 11.71 -14.31
CA ALA A 106 10.07 13.03 -14.95
C ALA A 106 9.07 13.91 -14.19
N PRO A 107 9.36 15.21 -13.95
CA PRO A 107 8.46 16.11 -13.24
C PRO A 107 7.04 16.13 -13.81
N ALA A 108 6.90 16.15 -15.14
CA ALA A 108 5.59 16.14 -15.80
C ALA A 108 4.71 14.94 -15.36
N ILE A 109 5.30 13.75 -15.19
CA ILE A 109 4.58 12.57 -14.72
C ILE A 109 4.14 12.73 -13.25
N ALA A 110 4.98 13.33 -12.42
CA ALA A 110 4.63 13.60 -11.02
C ALA A 110 3.48 14.62 -10.93
N PHE A 111 3.45 15.62 -11.81
CA PHE A 111 2.40 16.66 -11.86
C PHE A 111 1.07 16.13 -12.38
N GLU A 112 1.07 15.08 -13.23
CA GLU A 112 -0.17 14.38 -13.62
C GLU A 112 -0.93 13.85 -12.41
N TYR A 113 -0.19 13.30 -11.42
CA TYR A 113 -0.77 12.81 -10.17
C TYR A 113 -1.01 13.92 -9.13
N PHE A 114 -0.04 14.83 -9.01
CA PHE A 114 -0.03 15.86 -7.96
C PHE A 114 0.48 17.19 -8.51
N PRO A 115 -0.39 18.00 -9.14
CA PRO A 115 -0.02 19.32 -9.67
C PRO A 115 0.63 20.24 -8.63
N ALA A 116 0.22 20.13 -7.36
CA ALA A 116 0.78 20.92 -6.25
C ALA A 116 2.30 20.74 -6.04
N LEU A 117 2.92 19.70 -6.59
CA LEU A 117 4.37 19.53 -6.52
C LEU A 117 5.12 20.51 -7.42
N GLU A 118 4.48 21.06 -8.46
CA GLU A 118 5.09 22.01 -9.40
C GLU A 118 5.56 23.28 -8.68
N ASP A 119 4.75 23.82 -7.77
CA ASP A 119 5.02 25.04 -7.04
C ASP A 119 6.15 24.91 -6.00
N ILE A 120 6.56 23.70 -5.69
CA ILE A 120 7.52 23.41 -4.60
C ILE A 120 8.77 22.66 -5.05
N MET A 121 9.03 22.60 -6.36
CA MET A 121 10.13 21.81 -6.94
C MET A 121 11.50 22.11 -6.32
N ASP A 122 11.80 23.37 -6.05
CA ASP A 122 13.08 23.82 -5.48
C ASP A 122 13.12 23.72 -3.94
N ARG A 123 11.97 23.42 -3.29
CA ARG A 123 11.90 23.32 -1.84
C ARG A 123 12.52 22.00 -1.37
N LYS A 124 13.29 22.04 -0.28
CA LYS A 124 13.78 20.80 0.37
C LYS A 124 12.59 20.00 0.90
N ALA A 125 12.60 18.69 0.69
CA ALA A 125 11.53 17.80 1.13
C ALA A 125 11.29 17.88 2.65
N GLY A 126 12.32 18.11 3.45
CA GLY A 126 12.19 18.32 4.89
C GLY A 126 11.47 19.61 5.32
N LEU A 127 11.30 20.56 4.39
CA LEU A 127 10.54 21.80 4.60
C LEU A 127 9.12 21.75 4.02
N CYS A 128 8.76 20.63 3.39
CA CYS A 128 7.43 20.37 2.90
C CYS A 128 6.52 19.93 4.06
N SER A 129 5.22 20.23 3.94
CA SER A 129 4.21 19.69 4.84
C SER A 129 4.13 18.16 4.73
N GLY A 130 3.56 17.50 5.74
CA GLY A 130 3.38 16.06 5.72
C GLY A 130 2.60 15.56 4.50
N GLY A 131 1.61 16.32 4.03
CA GLY A 131 0.85 16.02 2.83
C GLY A 131 1.68 16.15 1.55
N GLU A 132 2.48 17.20 1.41
CA GLU A 132 3.40 17.39 0.27
C GLU A 132 4.46 16.28 0.22
N GLN A 133 4.99 15.87 1.38
CA GLN A 133 5.93 14.74 1.48
C GLN A 133 5.28 13.43 1.05
N GLN A 134 4.02 13.19 1.43
CA GLN A 134 3.29 12.00 1.04
C GLN A 134 2.97 12.00 -0.47
N MET A 135 2.56 13.15 -1.02
CA MET A 135 2.40 13.32 -2.47
C MET A 135 3.70 13.03 -3.22
N LEU A 136 4.83 13.55 -2.74
CA LEU A 136 6.15 13.29 -3.33
C LEU A 136 6.52 11.79 -3.25
N SER A 137 6.30 11.14 -2.11
CA SER A 137 6.56 9.71 -1.93
C SER A 137 5.73 8.87 -2.91
N LEU A 138 4.43 9.15 -3.01
CA LEU A 138 3.53 8.43 -3.91
C LEU A 138 3.83 8.75 -5.38
N ALA A 139 4.15 10.01 -5.74
CA ALA A 139 4.57 10.39 -7.08
C ALA A 139 5.82 9.63 -7.55
N ARG A 140 6.79 9.45 -6.64
CA ARG A 140 8.01 8.66 -6.92
C ARG A 140 7.69 7.19 -7.18
N ALA A 141 6.73 6.61 -6.46
CA ALA A 141 6.34 5.22 -6.64
C ALA A 141 5.52 5.03 -7.94
N LEU A 142 4.48 5.85 -8.16
CA LEU A 142 3.60 5.76 -9.34
C LEU A 142 4.29 6.18 -10.63
N GLY A 143 5.16 7.20 -10.57
CA GLY A 143 5.89 7.72 -11.74
C GLY A 143 6.88 6.73 -12.35
N ARG A 144 7.19 5.65 -11.67
CA ARG A 144 7.97 4.52 -12.22
C ARG A 144 7.11 3.50 -12.98
N HIS A 145 5.82 3.76 -13.14
CA HIS A 145 4.84 2.90 -13.79
C HIS A 145 4.87 1.47 -13.23
N PRO A 146 4.62 1.30 -11.91
CA PRO A 146 4.63 -0.02 -11.30
C PRO A 146 3.48 -0.87 -11.85
N LYS A 147 3.66 -2.20 -11.86
CA LYS A 147 2.59 -3.17 -12.08
C LYS A 147 1.80 -3.41 -10.79
N VAL A 148 2.50 -3.43 -9.66
CA VAL A 148 1.93 -3.58 -8.32
C VAL A 148 2.39 -2.43 -7.45
N LEU A 149 1.46 -1.82 -6.72
CA LEU A 149 1.75 -0.84 -5.67
C LEU A 149 1.37 -1.43 -4.32
N LEU A 150 2.31 -1.50 -3.41
CA LEU A 150 2.06 -1.76 -1.99
C LEU A 150 2.19 -0.43 -1.25
N ALA A 151 1.18 -0.07 -0.47
CA ALA A 151 1.15 1.19 0.27
C ALA A 151 0.75 0.98 1.72
N ASP A 152 1.60 1.44 2.64
CA ASP A 152 1.38 1.33 4.09
C ASP A 152 0.94 2.67 4.65
N GLU A 153 -0.29 2.72 5.20
CA GLU A 153 -0.88 3.83 5.95
C GLU A 153 -0.74 5.22 5.29
N LEU A 154 -1.19 5.35 4.03
CA LEU A 154 -1.13 6.62 3.28
C LEU A 154 -1.86 7.78 3.97
N SER A 155 -2.85 7.47 4.80
CA SER A 155 -3.73 8.47 5.44
C SER A 155 -3.22 9.00 6.78
N LEU A 156 -2.20 8.37 7.37
CA LEU A 156 -1.80 8.63 8.75
C LEU A 156 -1.33 10.08 8.96
N GLY A 157 -2.01 10.77 9.90
CA GLY A 157 -1.65 12.13 10.32
C GLY A 157 -1.88 13.22 9.27
N LEU A 158 -2.70 12.96 8.24
CA LEU A 158 -2.98 13.89 7.16
C LEU A 158 -4.40 14.46 7.23
N ALA A 159 -4.56 15.68 6.70
CA ALA A 159 -5.87 16.28 6.54
C ALA A 159 -6.74 15.49 5.54
N PRO A 160 -8.07 15.36 5.76
CA PRO A 160 -8.96 14.54 4.92
C PRO A 160 -8.89 14.87 3.42
N ILE A 161 -8.72 16.13 3.06
CA ILE A 161 -8.63 16.55 1.66
C ILE A 161 -7.35 15.98 1.00
N ILE A 162 -6.23 15.96 1.71
CA ILE A 162 -4.97 15.40 1.20
C ILE A 162 -5.12 13.90 1.00
N VAL A 163 -5.70 13.20 1.98
CA VAL A 163 -5.93 11.76 1.88
C VAL A 163 -6.82 11.42 0.69
N THR A 164 -7.88 12.20 0.47
CA THR A 164 -8.74 12.02 -0.71
C THR A 164 -7.95 12.13 -2.01
N ASN A 165 -7.08 13.15 -2.14
CA ASN A 165 -6.24 13.34 -3.33
C ASN A 165 -5.27 12.16 -3.54
N LEU A 166 -4.64 11.66 -2.47
CA LEU A 166 -3.74 10.50 -2.54
C LEU A 166 -4.47 9.24 -3.02
N LEU A 167 -5.64 8.95 -2.42
CA LEU A 167 -6.43 7.78 -2.78
C LEU A 167 -7.04 7.89 -4.19
N GLN A 168 -7.38 9.09 -4.64
CA GLN A 168 -7.80 9.32 -6.03
C GLN A 168 -6.67 9.04 -7.01
N ALA A 169 -5.43 9.47 -6.72
CA ALA A 169 -4.27 9.15 -7.56
C ALA A 169 -4.00 7.64 -7.62
N VAL A 170 -4.13 6.93 -6.49
CA VAL A 170 -4.03 5.47 -6.43
C VAL A 170 -5.12 4.82 -7.29
N ARG A 171 -6.37 5.28 -7.17
CA ARG A 171 -7.50 4.75 -7.94
C ARG A 171 -7.35 4.99 -9.43
N ALA A 172 -6.91 6.20 -9.84
CA ALA A 172 -6.62 6.50 -11.23
C ALA A 172 -5.52 5.59 -11.80
N ALA A 173 -4.42 5.37 -11.06
CA ALA A 173 -3.36 4.46 -11.47
C ALA A 173 -3.87 3.03 -11.68
N ALA A 174 -4.76 2.54 -10.81
CA ALA A 174 -5.38 1.22 -10.96
C ALA A 174 -6.26 1.18 -12.22
N GLN A 175 -7.19 2.11 -12.38
CA GLN A 175 -8.19 2.09 -13.45
C GLN A 175 -7.60 2.37 -14.84
N GLU A 176 -6.68 3.33 -14.93
CA GLU A 176 -6.17 3.81 -16.23
C GLU A 176 -4.93 3.07 -16.70
N ARG A 177 -4.13 2.54 -15.76
CA ARG A 177 -2.83 1.91 -16.06
C ARG A 177 -2.76 0.43 -15.65
N GLY A 178 -3.85 -0.12 -15.11
CA GLY A 178 -3.92 -1.53 -14.71
C GLY A 178 -3.05 -1.88 -13.51
N VAL A 179 -2.66 -0.91 -12.68
CA VAL A 179 -1.84 -1.16 -11.47
C VAL A 179 -2.67 -1.94 -10.47
N GLY A 180 -2.17 -3.09 -10.01
CA GLY A 180 -2.76 -3.78 -8.86
C GLY A 180 -2.28 -3.14 -7.56
N VAL A 181 -3.19 -2.74 -6.68
CA VAL A 181 -2.85 -2.00 -5.46
C VAL A 181 -3.25 -2.78 -4.22
N LEU A 182 -2.31 -2.96 -3.28
CA LEU A 182 -2.60 -3.35 -1.91
C LEU A 182 -2.37 -2.15 -0.98
N LEU A 183 -3.46 -1.65 -0.43
CA LEU A 183 -3.49 -0.52 0.49
C LEU A 183 -3.69 -1.02 1.91
N VAL A 184 -2.72 -0.79 2.79
CA VAL A 184 -2.87 -1.05 4.23
C VAL A 184 -3.40 0.20 4.89
N GLU A 185 -4.51 0.08 5.62
CA GLU A 185 -5.16 1.21 6.28
C GLU A 185 -5.76 0.83 7.64
N GLN A 186 -5.85 1.83 8.53
CA GLN A 186 -6.56 1.69 9.81
C GLN A 186 -7.99 2.22 9.72
N HIS A 187 -8.22 3.23 8.88
CA HIS A 187 -9.52 3.90 8.73
C HIS A 187 -10.43 3.13 7.79
N VAL A 188 -11.20 2.18 8.35
CA VAL A 188 -12.09 1.26 7.62
C VAL A 188 -13.00 1.99 6.63
N ARG A 189 -13.76 3.01 7.10
CA ARG A 189 -14.71 3.76 6.25
C ARG A 189 -14.06 4.44 5.06
N GLN A 190 -12.80 4.84 5.20
CA GLN A 190 -12.05 5.49 4.14
C GLN A 190 -11.54 4.47 3.13
N ALA A 191 -10.95 3.37 3.61
CA ALA A 191 -10.49 2.28 2.76
C ALA A 191 -11.63 1.73 1.88
N LEU A 192 -12.81 1.51 2.47
CA LEU A 192 -13.99 0.98 1.77
C LEU A 192 -14.51 1.86 0.64
N LYS A 193 -14.27 3.19 0.67
CA LYS A 193 -14.69 4.10 -0.41
C LYS A 193 -13.87 3.95 -1.70
N PHE A 194 -12.62 3.48 -1.57
CA PHE A 194 -11.67 3.45 -2.68
C PHE A 194 -11.27 2.04 -3.09
N ALA A 195 -11.47 1.04 -2.22
CA ALA A 195 -11.12 -0.34 -2.51
C ALA A 195 -12.26 -1.07 -3.24
N ASP A 196 -11.90 -2.00 -4.10
CA ASP A 196 -12.82 -2.94 -4.74
C ASP A 196 -13.10 -4.13 -3.81
N ARG A 197 -12.06 -4.62 -3.13
CA ARG A 197 -12.07 -5.74 -2.21
C ARG A 197 -11.32 -5.42 -0.93
N VAL A 198 -11.72 -6.05 0.16
CA VAL A 198 -11.19 -5.81 1.49
C VAL A 198 -10.87 -7.12 2.17
N TYR A 199 -9.76 -7.14 2.87
CA TYR A 199 -9.38 -8.15 3.85
C TYR A 199 -9.33 -7.51 5.22
N LEU A 200 -10.05 -8.05 6.19
CA LEU A 200 -9.96 -7.68 7.59
C LEU A 200 -8.99 -8.63 8.29
N MET A 201 -7.93 -8.08 8.84
CA MET A 201 -6.91 -8.84 9.58
C MET A 201 -7.08 -8.65 11.08
N GLU A 202 -7.15 -9.78 11.80
CA GLU A 202 -7.19 -9.84 13.26
C GLU A 202 -6.17 -10.86 13.76
N ARG A 203 -5.32 -10.47 14.71
CA ARG A 203 -4.37 -11.35 15.39
C ARG A 203 -3.56 -12.24 14.43
N GLY A 204 -3.11 -11.66 13.33
CA GLY A 204 -2.29 -12.32 12.32
C GLY A 204 -3.04 -13.24 11.36
N ARG A 205 -4.36 -13.19 11.27
CA ARG A 205 -5.20 -13.99 10.37
C ARG A 205 -6.20 -13.13 9.61
N ILE A 206 -6.68 -13.59 8.48
CA ILE A 206 -7.82 -12.96 7.81
C ILE A 206 -9.10 -13.42 8.49
N ALA A 207 -9.79 -12.49 9.15
CA ALA A 207 -11.06 -12.73 9.83
C ALA A 207 -12.25 -12.60 8.88
N LEU A 208 -12.15 -11.71 7.89
CA LEU A 208 -13.20 -11.46 6.90
C LEU A 208 -12.57 -11.03 5.58
N SER A 209 -13.14 -11.43 4.46
CA SER A 209 -12.81 -10.89 3.15
C SER A 209 -14.07 -10.80 2.29
N GLY A 210 -14.11 -9.83 1.37
CA GLY A 210 -15.22 -9.64 0.45
C GLY A 210 -15.06 -8.38 -0.39
N THR A 211 -16.01 -8.12 -1.27
CA THR A 211 -16.10 -6.84 -1.96
C THR A 211 -16.39 -5.71 -0.97
N SER A 212 -15.98 -4.50 -1.29
CA SER A 212 -16.26 -3.34 -0.41
C SER A 212 -17.74 -3.18 -0.12
N GLY A 213 -18.64 -3.47 -1.10
CA GLY A 213 -20.09 -3.44 -0.90
C GLY A 213 -20.61 -4.45 0.13
N GLU A 214 -20.08 -5.68 0.10
CA GLU A 214 -20.44 -6.73 1.07
C GLU A 214 -19.95 -6.40 2.47
N VAL A 215 -18.75 -5.83 2.58
CA VAL A 215 -18.13 -5.48 3.86
C VAL A 215 -18.81 -4.26 4.49
N VAL A 216 -19.24 -3.27 3.69
CA VAL A 216 -20.02 -2.10 4.18
C VAL A 216 -21.26 -2.55 4.95
N GLY A 217 -21.96 -3.60 4.51
CA GLY A 217 -23.13 -4.15 5.23
C GLY A 217 -22.80 -4.76 6.60
N GLN A 218 -21.52 -4.95 6.93
CA GLN A 218 -21.05 -5.51 8.21
C GLN A 218 -20.24 -4.52 9.05
N LEU A 219 -20.20 -3.24 8.64
CA LEU A 219 -19.37 -2.19 9.26
C LEU A 219 -19.53 -2.10 10.78
N ASP A 220 -20.76 -2.12 11.27
CA ASP A 220 -21.03 -1.99 12.72
C ASP A 220 -20.41 -3.15 13.52
N LYS A 221 -20.39 -4.36 12.94
CA LYS A 221 -19.75 -5.53 13.57
C LYS A 221 -18.22 -5.40 13.55
N ILE A 222 -17.68 -4.89 12.45
CA ILE A 222 -16.24 -4.67 12.30
C ILE A 222 -15.76 -3.58 13.27
N GLU A 223 -16.45 -2.44 13.34
CA GLU A 223 -16.13 -1.35 14.27
C GLU A 223 -16.23 -1.79 15.73
N ALA A 224 -17.24 -2.60 16.08
CA ALA A 224 -17.37 -3.17 17.43
C ALA A 224 -16.19 -4.08 17.79
N ALA A 225 -15.69 -4.90 16.85
CA ALA A 225 -14.51 -5.74 17.06
C ALA A 225 -13.24 -4.89 17.28
N TYR A 226 -13.09 -3.75 16.58
CA TYR A 226 -11.98 -2.82 16.78
C TYR A 226 -11.98 -2.17 18.17
N LEU A 227 -13.15 -1.81 18.69
CA LEU A 227 -13.29 -1.18 20.01
C LEU A 227 -13.05 -2.17 21.17
N SER A 228 -13.31 -3.46 20.96
CA SER A 228 -13.09 -4.50 21.96
C SER A 228 -11.64 -4.97 22.10
N THR A 229 -10.76 -4.61 21.18
CA THR A 229 -9.31 -4.97 21.20
C THR A 229 -8.41 -3.85 21.71
N GLY A 230 -8.97 -2.71 22.12
CA GLY A 230 -8.27 -1.52 22.62
C GLY A 230 -8.18 -1.38 24.15
N GLU A 231 -8.43 -2.47 24.92
CA GLU A 231 -8.19 -2.53 26.38
C GLU A 231 -6.99 -3.44 26.71
#